data_40979c2cfcec79c181db925f246fed0b
#
_entry.id   40979c2cfcec79c181db925f246fed0b
#
_cell.length_a   1.000
_cell.length_b   1.000
_cell.length_c   1.000
_cell.angle_alpha   90.00
_cell.angle_beta   90.00
_cell.angle_gamma   90.00
#
_symmetry.space_group_name_H-M   'P 1'
#
loop_
_entity.id
_entity.type
_entity.pdbx_description
1 polymer ?
#
loop_
_entity_poly.entity_id
_entity_poly.type
_entity_poly.pdbx_seq_one_letter_code
_entity_poly.pdbx_strand_id
1 'polypeptide(L)'
;WHRERSGKDLDIATYKEFLSKIGYLVPERTSFSIETENIDREISLIAGPQLVVPLMNARYALNAANARWGSLYDALYGTDVISSEAGAEIGISYNSLRGEKVIDFTRNFLDEIVPLSNGSHHDSIAYAVSDGKLIVRLNGKKVSELSNPSSFVGFCGEPSAPDKILLVNNGMHIEIVIDRGHPIGATDLAGIADVFLESAITTIMDCEDSIAAVDVTDKILVYRNWLGLMRGDLVEEFTKGGVEVSRKLAPNRIYSRADGSEEIRLTGRSLMLIRNVGHLMKNDAILDKDGNETPEGMLDTIFTILIAMHDLNGNSDN
;
A
#
# COMPACT_ATOMS: atom_id res chain seq x y z
N TRP A 1 25.99 3.47 -40.86
CA TRP A 1 26.43 2.22 -40.26
C TRP A 1 26.03 1.00 -41.08
N HIS A 2 24.76 0.84 -41.43
CA HIS A 2 24.29 -0.31 -42.22
C HIS A 2 25.02 -0.43 -43.58
N ARG A 3 25.30 0.68 -44.22
CA ARG A 3 26.05 0.68 -45.47
C ARG A 3 27.52 0.28 -45.32
N GLU A 4 28.19 0.78 -44.27
CA GLU A 4 29.59 0.44 -44.00
C GLU A 4 29.75 -1.01 -43.51
N ARG A 5 28.76 -1.52 -42.78
CA ARG A 5 28.77 -2.89 -42.23
C ARG A 5 28.51 -3.96 -43.30
N SER A 6 27.71 -3.63 -44.31
CA SER A 6 27.18 -4.49 -45.39
C SER A 6 27.75 -5.91 -45.47
N GLY A 7 26.96 -6.90 -45.00
CA GLY A 7 27.29 -8.35 -45.05
C GLY A 7 28.32 -8.86 -44.03
N LYS A 8 28.80 -8.02 -43.09
CA LYS A 8 29.69 -8.43 -42.01
C LYS A 8 28.91 -8.68 -40.70
N ASP A 9 29.45 -9.53 -39.84
CA ASP A 9 28.94 -9.72 -38.53
C ASP A 9 29.01 -8.44 -37.68
N LEU A 10 28.11 -8.32 -36.70
CA LEU A 10 28.09 -7.17 -35.82
C LEU A 10 29.28 -7.20 -34.85
N ASP A 11 30.22 -6.27 -35.02
CA ASP A 11 31.24 -5.99 -34.03
C ASP A 11 30.78 -4.87 -33.10
N ILE A 12 30.54 -5.21 -31.82
CA ILE A 12 30.05 -4.29 -30.82
C ILE A 12 31.02 -3.14 -30.53
N ALA A 13 32.32 -3.39 -30.57
CA ALA A 13 33.34 -2.37 -30.31
C ALA A 13 33.30 -1.28 -31.37
N THR A 14 33.34 -1.69 -32.65
CA THR A 14 33.25 -0.78 -33.80
C THR A 14 31.91 -0.04 -33.83
N TYR A 15 30.82 -0.70 -33.41
CA TYR A 15 29.50 -0.05 -33.34
C TYR A 15 29.45 1.02 -32.24
N LYS A 16 30.00 0.76 -31.06
CA LYS A 16 30.13 1.75 -29.99
C LYS A 16 30.97 2.95 -30.42
N GLU A 17 32.08 2.70 -31.10
CA GLU A 17 32.93 3.78 -31.65
C GLU A 17 32.14 4.67 -32.63
N PHE A 18 31.39 4.04 -33.53
CA PHE A 18 30.52 4.76 -34.46
C PHE A 18 29.47 5.61 -33.72
N LEU A 19 28.79 5.02 -32.72
CA LEU A 19 27.79 5.74 -31.94
C LEU A 19 28.38 6.90 -31.13
N SER A 20 29.60 6.73 -30.61
CA SER A 20 30.31 7.80 -29.91
C SER A 20 30.73 8.93 -30.91
N LYS A 21 31.18 8.55 -32.09
CA LYS A 21 31.62 9.51 -33.13
C LYS A 21 30.48 10.41 -33.62
N ILE A 22 29.26 9.87 -33.72
CA ILE A 22 28.07 10.66 -34.14
C ILE A 22 27.39 11.37 -32.94
N GLY A 23 27.94 11.26 -31.72
CA GLY A 23 27.41 11.92 -30.53
C GLY A 23 26.16 11.24 -29.93
N TYR A 24 25.82 10.03 -30.37
CA TYR A 24 24.72 9.26 -29.76
C TYR A 24 25.11 8.70 -28.41
N LEU A 25 26.29 8.11 -28.28
CA LEU A 25 26.88 7.75 -27.01
C LEU A 25 27.78 8.90 -26.56
N VAL A 26 27.50 9.40 -25.37
CA VAL A 26 28.36 10.38 -24.68
C VAL A 26 29.20 9.69 -23.62
N PRO A 27 30.37 10.27 -23.26
CA PRO A 27 31.17 9.74 -22.16
C PRO A 27 30.35 9.65 -20.88
N GLU A 28 30.56 8.58 -20.15
CA GLU A 28 29.98 8.43 -18.82
C GLU A 28 30.53 9.54 -17.91
N ARG A 29 29.62 10.20 -17.17
CA ARG A 29 30.03 11.23 -16.23
C ARG A 29 30.72 10.59 -15.03
N THR A 30 31.59 11.34 -14.38
CA THR A 30 32.11 10.97 -13.05
C THR A 30 30.95 10.76 -12.11
N SER A 31 31.12 9.87 -11.15
CA SER A 31 30.10 9.58 -10.14
C SER A 31 29.53 10.86 -9.52
N PHE A 32 28.23 10.92 -9.41
CA PHE A 32 27.53 12.02 -8.76
C PHE A 32 26.52 11.43 -7.78
N SER A 33 26.16 12.19 -6.78
CA SER A 33 25.05 11.88 -5.88
C SER A 33 23.89 12.84 -6.17
N ILE A 34 22.68 12.36 -5.98
CA ILE A 34 21.49 13.20 -5.98
C ILE A 34 21.32 13.69 -4.55
N GLU A 35 21.43 14.99 -4.35
CA GLU A 35 21.22 15.65 -3.08
C GLU A 35 19.79 16.20 -3.05
N THR A 36 18.88 15.43 -2.45
CA THR A 36 17.48 15.81 -2.26
C THR A 36 17.13 15.80 -0.78
N GLU A 37 16.34 16.78 -0.34
CA GLU A 37 15.87 16.93 1.03
C GLU A 37 14.35 16.83 1.08
N ASN A 38 13.80 16.51 2.23
CA ASN A 38 12.35 16.48 2.50
C ASN A 38 11.56 15.55 1.55
N ILE A 39 12.13 14.40 1.25
CA ILE A 39 11.44 13.39 0.44
C ILE A 39 10.57 12.54 1.35
N ASP A 40 9.32 12.30 0.94
CA ASP A 40 8.42 11.39 1.63
C ASP A 40 9.06 10.02 1.84
N ARG A 41 8.86 9.44 3.00
CA ARG A 41 9.45 8.15 3.37
C ARG A 41 8.98 7.03 2.45
N GLU A 42 7.75 7.13 1.97
CA GLU A 42 7.11 6.23 1.01
C GLU A 42 7.83 6.19 -0.35
N ILE A 43 8.55 7.27 -0.69
CA ILE A 43 9.34 7.37 -1.93
C ILE A 43 10.79 6.95 -1.70
N SER A 44 11.37 7.34 -0.56
CA SER A 44 12.83 7.27 -0.35
C SER A 44 13.30 6.09 0.50
N LEU A 45 12.47 5.57 1.40
CA LEU A 45 12.90 4.61 2.43
C LEU A 45 12.07 3.32 2.49
N ILE A 46 10.78 3.38 2.13
CA ILE A 46 9.88 2.23 2.28
C ILE A 46 9.73 1.55 0.92
N ALA A 47 10.30 0.35 0.80
CA ALA A 47 10.11 -0.48 -0.39
C ALA A 47 8.81 -1.28 -0.26
N GLY A 48 7.77 -0.89 -0.98
CA GLY A 48 6.47 -1.56 -0.94
C GLY A 48 5.71 -1.43 -2.27
N PRO A 49 4.57 -2.14 -2.40
CA PRO A 49 3.76 -2.12 -3.59
C PRO A 49 3.22 -0.73 -3.90
N GLN A 50 3.10 -0.43 -5.18
CA GLN A 50 2.40 0.74 -5.70
C GLN A 50 1.15 0.28 -6.45
N LEU A 51 0.02 0.92 -6.20
CA LEU A 51 -1.21 0.72 -6.96
C LEU A 51 -1.37 1.83 -7.99
N VAL A 52 -2.07 1.51 -9.08
CA VAL A 52 -2.61 2.46 -10.06
C VAL A 52 -4.12 2.26 -10.10
N VAL A 53 -4.88 3.35 -10.01
CA VAL A 53 -6.34 3.28 -9.92
C VAL A 53 -6.98 4.39 -10.75
N PRO A 54 -8.08 4.12 -11.49
CA PRO A 54 -8.80 5.15 -12.23
C PRO A 54 -9.44 6.15 -11.27
N LEU A 55 -8.99 7.40 -11.32
CA LEU A 55 -9.53 8.47 -10.46
C LEU A 55 -11.00 8.80 -10.78
N MET A 56 -11.47 8.47 -11.97
CA MET A 56 -12.85 8.63 -12.38
C MET A 56 -13.82 7.78 -11.54
N ASN A 57 -13.35 6.69 -10.92
CA ASN A 57 -14.14 5.83 -10.06
C ASN A 57 -13.81 6.08 -8.58
N ALA A 58 -14.66 6.84 -7.89
CA ALA A 58 -14.51 7.23 -6.49
C ALA A 58 -14.32 6.01 -5.57
N ARG A 59 -15.09 4.95 -5.76
CA ARG A 59 -14.99 3.72 -4.97
C ARG A 59 -13.62 3.04 -5.13
N TYR A 60 -13.10 2.98 -6.35
CA TYR A 60 -11.79 2.37 -6.60
C TYR A 60 -10.67 3.23 -6.02
N ALA A 61 -10.76 4.56 -6.19
CA ALA A 61 -9.80 5.50 -5.61
C ALA A 61 -9.73 5.38 -4.07
N LEU A 62 -10.89 5.37 -3.39
CA LEU A 62 -10.97 5.17 -1.95
C LEU A 62 -10.43 3.81 -1.50
N ASN A 63 -10.77 2.74 -2.23
CA ASN A 63 -10.26 1.40 -1.91
C ASN A 63 -8.74 1.33 -2.05
N ALA A 64 -8.17 1.92 -3.10
CA ALA A 64 -6.72 1.92 -3.32
C ALA A 64 -5.98 2.77 -2.29
N ALA A 65 -6.49 3.95 -1.94
CA ALA A 65 -5.94 4.76 -0.86
C ALA A 65 -5.94 4.01 0.48
N ASN A 66 -7.04 3.34 0.81
CA ASN A 66 -7.19 2.58 2.06
C ASN A 66 -6.40 1.24 2.06
N ALA A 67 -5.96 0.77 0.90
CA ALA A 67 -5.14 -0.42 0.78
C ALA A 67 -3.71 -0.23 1.34
N ARG A 68 -3.40 0.93 1.96
CA ARG A 68 -2.19 1.08 2.79
C ARG A 68 -2.09 -0.05 3.80
N TRP A 69 -3.21 -0.46 4.37
CA TRP A 69 -3.31 -1.57 5.30
C TRP A 69 -4.21 -2.66 4.73
N GLY A 70 -3.64 -3.82 4.49
CA GLY A 70 -4.34 -4.97 3.94
C GLY A 70 -4.39 -6.12 4.93
N SER A 71 -5.55 -6.77 5.04
CA SER A 71 -5.69 -8.04 5.75
C SER A 71 -4.92 -9.13 5.03
N LEU A 72 -3.98 -9.76 5.71
CA LEU A 72 -3.25 -10.91 5.18
C LEU A 72 -4.17 -12.13 5.10
N TYR A 73 -5.07 -12.31 6.06
CA TYR A 73 -6.02 -13.42 6.07
C TYR A 73 -6.96 -13.33 4.86
N ASP A 74 -7.55 -12.17 4.61
CA ASP A 74 -8.43 -11.96 3.45
C ASP A 74 -7.69 -12.16 2.12
N ALA A 75 -6.46 -11.63 2.02
CA ALA A 75 -5.64 -11.78 0.83
C ALA A 75 -5.29 -13.24 0.55
N LEU A 76 -4.90 -14.00 1.54
CA LEU A 76 -4.58 -15.42 1.41
C LEU A 76 -5.83 -16.25 1.13
N TYR A 77 -6.93 -15.96 1.84
CA TYR A 77 -8.18 -16.70 1.66
C TYR A 77 -8.78 -16.50 0.26
N GLY A 78 -8.70 -15.29 -0.29
CA GLY A 78 -9.32 -14.89 -1.54
C GLY A 78 -8.50 -15.15 -2.80
N THR A 79 -7.25 -15.65 -2.69
CA THR A 79 -6.33 -15.81 -3.83
C THR A 79 -5.83 -17.25 -3.97
N ASP A 80 -5.12 -17.52 -5.04
CA ASP A 80 -4.52 -18.83 -5.36
C ASP A 80 -3.22 -19.15 -4.60
N VAL A 81 -2.76 -18.25 -3.72
CA VAL A 81 -1.63 -18.52 -2.81
C VAL A 81 -1.95 -19.72 -1.93
N ILE A 82 -3.19 -19.83 -1.46
CA ILE A 82 -3.69 -21.05 -0.80
C ILE A 82 -4.37 -21.92 -1.86
N SER A 83 -3.76 -23.07 -2.14
CA SER A 83 -4.32 -24.05 -3.10
C SER A 83 -5.77 -24.40 -2.76
N SER A 84 -6.60 -24.49 -3.80
CA SER A 84 -7.99 -24.95 -3.70
C SER A 84 -8.13 -26.48 -3.72
N GLU A 85 -7.04 -27.23 -3.62
CA GLU A 85 -7.05 -28.69 -3.61
C GLU A 85 -7.37 -29.27 -2.22
N ALA A 86 -7.73 -30.55 -2.20
CA ALA A 86 -7.96 -31.34 -1.00
C ALA A 86 -9.03 -30.76 -0.05
N GLY A 87 -10.12 -30.24 -0.62
CA GLY A 87 -11.26 -29.73 0.14
C GLY A 87 -11.12 -28.28 0.61
N ALA A 88 -10.08 -27.55 0.15
CA ALA A 88 -9.84 -26.14 0.53
C ALA A 88 -10.35 -25.14 -0.53
N GLU A 89 -11.37 -25.51 -1.30
CA GLU A 89 -11.98 -24.66 -2.31
C GLU A 89 -12.66 -23.44 -1.70
N ILE A 90 -12.64 -22.33 -2.44
CA ILE A 90 -13.42 -21.12 -2.12
C ILE A 90 -14.87 -21.43 -2.48
N GLY A 91 -15.77 -21.41 -1.49
CA GLY A 91 -17.20 -21.65 -1.66
C GLY A 91 -18.05 -20.39 -1.42
N ILE A 92 -19.38 -20.58 -1.41
CA ILE A 92 -20.35 -19.54 -1.05
C ILE A 92 -20.25 -19.20 0.44
N SER A 93 -19.93 -20.17 1.29
CA SER A 93 -19.72 -20.04 2.73
C SER A 93 -18.24 -20.17 3.10
N TYR A 94 -17.90 -19.73 4.31
CA TYR A 94 -16.57 -19.89 4.85
C TYR A 94 -16.17 -21.38 4.91
N ASN A 95 -15.00 -21.69 4.39
CA ASN A 95 -14.39 -23.02 4.42
C ASN A 95 -13.33 -23.06 5.54
N SER A 96 -13.60 -23.78 6.63
CA SER A 96 -12.71 -23.86 7.79
C SER A 96 -11.36 -24.50 7.47
N LEU A 97 -11.33 -25.51 6.59
CA LEU A 97 -10.08 -26.16 6.17
C LEU A 97 -9.17 -25.17 5.40
N ARG A 98 -9.78 -24.32 4.56
CA ARG A 98 -9.03 -23.23 3.92
C ARG A 98 -8.55 -22.21 4.93
N GLY A 99 -9.40 -21.84 5.90
CA GLY A 99 -9.05 -20.94 6.97
C GLY A 99 -7.87 -21.44 7.82
N GLU A 100 -7.83 -22.74 8.14
CA GLU A 100 -6.69 -23.36 8.83
C GLU A 100 -5.39 -23.20 8.03
N LYS A 101 -5.41 -23.43 6.71
CA LYS A 101 -4.23 -23.21 5.85
C LYS A 101 -3.79 -21.74 5.79
N VAL A 102 -4.73 -20.79 5.85
CA VAL A 102 -4.43 -19.36 5.92
C VAL A 102 -3.72 -19.03 7.23
N ILE A 103 -4.23 -19.53 8.35
CA ILE A 103 -3.62 -19.33 9.66
C ILE A 103 -2.22 -19.95 9.69
N ASP A 104 -2.08 -21.17 9.22
CA ASP A 104 -0.80 -21.88 9.16
C ASP A 104 0.25 -21.13 8.31
N PHE A 105 -0.14 -20.69 7.12
CA PHE A 105 0.71 -19.84 6.27
C PHE A 105 1.14 -18.57 7.01
N THR A 106 0.21 -17.88 7.67
CA THR A 106 0.50 -16.64 8.38
C THR A 106 1.42 -16.86 9.58
N ARG A 107 1.31 -17.98 10.29
CA ARG A 107 2.24 -18.32 11.39
C ARG A 107 3.65 -18.57 10.86
N ASN A 108 3.79 -19.30 9.74
CA ASN A 108 5.07 -19.49 9.08
C ASN A 108 5.66 -18.14 8.63
N PHE A 109 4.84 -17.26 8.07
CA PHE A 109 5.26 -15.91 7.69
C PHE A 109 5.77 -15.10 8.89
N LEU A 110 5.08 -15.13 10.04
CA LEU A 110 5.53 -14.45 11.24
C LEU A 110 6.85 -15.05 11.78
N ASP A 111 7.01 -16.37 11.73
CA ASP A 111 8.26 -17.04 12.13
C ASP A 111 9.44 -16.66 11.24
N GLU A 112 9.19 -16.39 9.95
CA GLU A 112 10.22 -15.95 9.00
C GLU A 112 10.63 -14.49 9.24
N ILE A 113 9.67 -13.57 9.38
CA ILE A 113 9.96 -12.13 9.34
C ILE A 113 10.17 -11.49 10.71
N VAL A 114 9.57 -12.04 11.78
CA VAL A 114 9.68 -11.57 13.17
C VAL A 114 9.81 -12.77 14.12
N PRO A 115 10.86 -13.62 13.94
CA PRO A 115 11.01 -14.87 14.67
C PRO A 115 11.07 -14.67 16.18
N LEU A 116 10.60 -15.66 16.90
CA LEU A 116 10.79 -15.75 18.36
C LEU A 116 12.20 -16.23 18.70
N SER A 117 12.72 -15.83 19.85
CA SER A 117 14.00 -16.29 20.36
C SER A 117 14.01 -17.79 20.65
N ASN A 118 12.85 -18.34 21.02
CA ASN A 118 12.66 -19.77 21.22
C ASN A 118 11.22 -20.15 20.84
N GLY A 119 11.02 -21.27 20.17
CA GLY A 119 9.71 -21.75 19.73
C GLY A 119 9.20 -21.06 18.46
N SER A 120 7.93 -21.13 18.22
CA SER A 120 7.28 -20.67 17.00
C SER A 120 5.99 -19.89 17.32
N HIS A 121 5.60 -18.97 16.44
CA HIS A 121 4.30 -18.32 16.51
C HIS A 121 3.12 -19.29 16.39
N HIS A 122 3.34 -20.49 15.82
CA HIS A 122 2.35 -21.57 15.82
C HIS A 122 1.97 -22.03 17.24
N ASP A 123 2.93 -22.00 18.17
CA ASP A 123 2.74 -22.43 19.56
C ASP A 123 2.19 -21.33 20.47
N SER A 124 1.96 -20.12 19.94
CA SER A 124 1.51 -18.99 20.75
C SER A 124 0.09 -19.20 21.28
N ILE A 125 -0.09 -18.90 22.59
CA ILE A 125 -1.40 -18.94 23.26
C ILE A 125 -1.82 -17.58 23.82
N ALA A 126 -0.89 -16.65 23.97
CA ALA A 126 -1.16 -15.27 24.34
C ALA A 126 0.03 -14.37 24.05
N TYR A 127 -0.26 -13.10 23.86
CA TYR A 127 0.71 -12.02 23.76
C TYR A 127 0.51 -11.06 24.93
N ALA A 128 1.58 -10.47 25.44
CA ALA A 128 1.56 -9.45 26.48
C ALA A 128 2.73 -8.48 26.28
N VAL A 129 2.67 -7.32 26.90
CA VAL A 129 3.76 -6.33 26.93
C VAL A 129 4.25 -6.21 28.37
N SER A 130 5.55 -6.33 28.59
CA SER A 130 6.19 -6.10 29.87
C SER A 130 7.57 -5.49 29.66
N ASP A 131 7.88 -4.46 30.44
CA ASP A 131 9.17 -3.77 30.42
C ASP A 131 9.63 -3.32 29.01
N GLY A 132 8.66 -2.83 28.21
CA GLY A 132 8.91 -2.39 26.84
C GLY A 132 9.15 -3.51 25.81
N LYS A 133 8.89 -4.76 26.18
CA LYS A 133 9.11 -5.94 25.34
C LYS A 133 7.80 -6.69 25.05
N LEU A 134 7.74 -7.32 23.90
CA LEU A 134 6.70 -8.27 23.58
C LEU A 134 7.01 -9.63 24.21
N ILE A 135 6.12 -10.08 25.03
CA ILE A 135 6.17 -11.38 25.69
C ILE A 135 5.17 -12.32 25.03
N VAL A 136 5.65 -13.43 24.50
CA VAL A 136 4.82 -14.45 23.85
C VAL A 136 4.75 -15.68 24.73
N ARG A 137 3.53 -16.00 25.19
CA ARG A 137 3.29 -17.23 25.94
C ARG A 137 3.05 -18.37 24.95
N LEU A 138 3.76 -19.45 25.13
CA LEU A 138 3.70 -20.63 24.27
C LEU A 138 3.06 -21.81 25.00
N ASN A 139 2.59 -22.79 24.24
CA ASN A 139 2.13 -24.06 24.77
C ASN A 139 3.14 -24.67 25.76
N GLY A 140 2.65 -25.39 26.75
CA GLY A 140 3.50 -26.05 27.77
C GLY A 140 4.12 -25.09 28.79
N LYS A 141 3.48 -23.91 29.03
CA LYS A 141 3.91 -22.88 30.00
C LYS A 141 5.28 -22.24 29.65
N LYS A 142 5.72 -22.30 28.42
CA LYS A 142 6.93 -21.64 27.96
C LYS A 142 6.64 -20.17 27.66
N VAL A 143 7.66 -19.35 27.75
CA VAL A 143 7.63 -17.93 27.40
C VAL A 143 8.76 -17.63 26.45
N SER A 144 8.52 -16.81 25.47
CA SER A 144 9.50 -16.33 24.50
C SER A 144 9.37 -14.82 24.27
N GLU A 145 10.40 -14.23 23.71
CA GLU A 145 10.45 -12.85 23.23
C GLU A 145 10.80 -12.90 21.75
N LEU A 146 10.73 -11.76 21.05
CA LEU A 146 11.24 -11.66 19.67
C LEU A 146 12.77 -11.88 19.65
N SER A 147 13.28 -12.56 18.64
CA SER A 147 14.72 -12.68 18.39
C SER A 147 15.38 -11.33 18.18
N ASN A 148 14.66 -10.39 17.53
CA ASN A 148 15.03 -8.99 17.43
C ASN A 148 14.02 -8.14 18.21
N PRO A 149 14.34 -7.70 19.44
CA PRO A 149 13.42 -6.88 20.24
C PRO A 149 13.01 -5.57 19.58
N SER A 150 13.84 -4.99 18.68
CA SER A 150 13.54 -3.75 17.99
C SER A 150 12.44 -3.89 16.93
N SER A 151 12.05 -5.12 16.59
CA SER A 151 10.87 -5.37 15.73
C SER A 151 9.55 -5.11 16.45
N PHE A 152 9.51 -5.02 17.79
CA PHE A 152 8.32 -4.59 18.52
C PHE A 152 8.28 -3.07 18.64
N VAL A 153 7.23 -2.47 18.09
CA VAL A 153 7.09 -1.00 17.97
C VAL A 153 6.08 -0.46 18.97
N GLY A 154 4.93 -1.13 19.12
CA GLY A 154 3.84 -0.64 19.97
C GLY A 154 2.67 -1.61 20.05
N PHE A 155 1.61 -1.17 20.73
CA PHE A 155 0.41 -1.97 20.97
C PHE A 155 -0.82 -1.09 21.18
N CYS A 156 -2.01 -1.72 21.17
CA CYS A 156 -3.26 -1.11 21.65
C CYS A 156 -3.86 -2.01 22.72
N GLY A 157 -4.66 -1.41 23.61
CA GLY A 157 -5.31 -2.13 24.72
C GLY A 157 -4.41 -2.23 25.96
N GLU A 158 -4.74 -3.15 26.87
CA GLU A 158 -4.01 -3.34 28.10
C GLU A 158 -2.70 -4.11 27.86
N PRO A 159 -1.57 -3.71 28.47
CA PRO A 159 -0.29 -4.38 28.27
C PRO A 159 -0.32 -5.89 28.57
N SER A 160 -1.09 -6.31 29.55
CA SER A 160 -1.23 -7.73 29.92
C SER A 160 -2.08 -8.56 28.96
N ALA A 161 -2.91 -7.90 28.14
CA ALA A 161 -3.81 -8.48 27.14
C ALA A 161 -4.09 -7.47 26.02
N PRO A 162 -3.12 -7.20 25.16
CA PRO A 162 -3.28 -6.22 24.10
C PRO A 162 -4.30 -6.68 23.04
N ASP A 163 -5.06 -5.73 22.51
CA ASP A 163 -5.97 -5.96 21.38
C ASP A 163 -5.22 -5.96 20.05
N LYS A 164 -4.10 -5.23 19.99
CA LYS A 164 -3.25 -5.13 18.81
C LYS A 164 -1.77 -5.08 19.18
N ILE A 165 -0.96 -5.71 18.36
CA ILE A 165 0.51 -5.68 18.44
C ILE A 165 1.03 -5.09 17.14
N LEU A 166 1.85 -4.06 17.24
CA LEU A 166 2.52 -3.43 16.11
C LEU A 166 3.97 -3.88 16.05
N LEU A 167 4.32 -4.53 14.96
CA LEU A 167 5.67 -4.99 14.65
C LEU A 167 6.21 -4.24 13.42
N VAL A 168 7.52 -4.31 13.20
CA VAL A 168 8.18 -3.76 12.01
C VAL A 168 9.24 -4.72 11.48
N ASN A 169 9.26 -4.86 10.15
CA ASN A 169 10.32 -5.56 9.43
C ASN A 169 10.64 -4.81 8.13
N ASN A 170 11.92 -4.57 7.84
CA ASN A 170 12.38 -3.82 6.66
C ASN A 170 11.65 -2.47 6.44
N GLY A 171 11.32 -1.77 7.52
CA GLY A 171 10.64 -0.48 7.48
C GLY A 171 9.12 -0.52 7.26
N MET A 172 8.53 -1.69 7.02
CA MET A 172 7.09 -1.89 6.91
C MET A 172 6.50 -2.48 8.19
N HIS A 173 5.32 -1.98 8.55
CA HIS A 173 4.66 -2.41 9.78
C HIS A 173 3.72 -3.61 9.54
N ILE A 174 3.59 -4.40 10.60
CA ILE A 174 2.72 -5.57 10.69
C ILE A 174 1.88 -5.40 11.95
N GLU A 175 0.56 -5.47 11.82
CA GLU A 175 -0.36 -5.42 12.95
C GLU A 175 -0.99 -6.80 13.19
N ILE A 176 -0.74 -7.40 14.33
CA ILE A 176 -1.47 -8.59 14.79
C ILE A 176 -2.70 -8.10 15.55
N VAL A 177 -3.89 -8.49 15.10
CA VAL A 177 -5.17 -8.18 15.76
C VAL A 177 -5.60 -9.34 16.62
N ILE A 178 -5.82 -9.09 17.91
CA ILE A 178 -6.23 -10.08 18.89
C ILE A 178 -7.66 -9.75 19.32
N ASP A 179 -8.60 -10.58 18.93
CA ASP A 179 -10.02 -10.42 19.27
C ASP A 179 -10.69 -11.79 19.43
N ARG A 180 -10.89 -12.19 20.65
CA ARG A 180 -11.56 -13.47 20.98
C ARG A 180 -13.09 -13.44 20.77
N GLY A 181 -13.67 -12.28 20.50
CA GLY A 181 -15.06 -12.12 20.08
C GLY A 181 -15.28 -12.34 18.57
N HIS A 182 -14.21 -12.22 17.77
CA HIS A 182 -14.26 -12.47 16.34
C HIS A 182 -14.33 -13.98 16.04
N PRO A 183 -15.12 -14.45 15.05
CA PRO A 183 -15.27 -15.89 14.76
C PRO A 183 -13.94 -16.63 14.56
N ILE A 184 -12.95 -16.03 13.93
CA ILE A 184 -11.61 -16.64 13.75
C ILE A 184 -10.84 -16.61 15.07
N GLY A 185 -10.76 -15.43 15.73
CA GLY A 185 -10.02 -15.29 16.98
C GLY A 185 -10.58 -16.12 18.14
N ALA A 186 -11.88 -16.43 18.13
CA ALA A 186 -12.51 -17.31 19.13
C ALA A 186 -11.97 -18.76 19.07
N THR A 187 -11.52 -19.20 17.89
CA THR A 187 -10.97 -20.54 17.67
C THR A 187 -9.44 -20.57 17.68
N ASP A 188 -8.78 -19.44 17.59
CA ASP A 188 -7.33 -19.31 17.64
C ASP A 188 -6.81 -19.36 19.08
N LEU A 189 -5.76 -20.14 19.35
CA LEU A 189 -5.20 -20.32 20.69
C LEU A 189 -4.75 -19.01 21.33
N ALA A 190 -4.13 -18.13 20.54
CA ALA A 190 -3.69 -16.80 20.98
C ALA A 190 -4.77 -15.72 20.85
N GLY A 191 -5.91 -16.03 20.22
CA GLY A 191 -7.00 -15.11 19.96
C GLY A 191 -6.76 -14.24 18.73
N ILE A 192 -5.83 -14.60 17.85
CA ILE A 192 -5.55 -13.81 16.63
C ILE A 192 -6.73 -13.91 15.67
N ALA A 193 -7.32 -12.75 15.38
CA ALA A 193 -8.43 -12.62 14.45
C ALA A 193 -7.96 -12.30 13.02
N ASP A 194 -6.84 -11.58 12.88
CA ASP A 194 -6.24 -11.20 11.61
C ASP A 194 -4.80 -10.70 11.79
N VAL A 195 -4.09 -10.61 10.69
CA VAL A 195 -2.80 -9.91 10.59
C VAL A 195 -2.90 -8.89 9.44
N PHE A 196 -2.67 -7.62 9.75
CA PHE A 196 -2.62 -6.56 8.74
C PHE A 196 -1.18 -6.22 8.39
N LEU A 197 -0.95 -5.97 7.13
CA LEU A 197 0.35 -5.53 6.61
C LEU A 197 0.21 -4.13 6.02
N GLU A 198 1.25 -3.30 6.12
CA GLU A 198 1.40 -2.19 5.19
C GLU A 198 1.55 -2.76 3.79
N SER A 199 0.65 -2.38 2.90
CA SER A 199 0.45 -3.01 1.59
C SER A 199 0.70 -2.01 0.47
N ALA A 200 -0.30 -1.20 0.10
CA ALA A 200 -0.11 -0.15 -0.89
C ALA A 200 0.58 1.05 -0.25
N ILE A 201 1.89 1.15 -0.40
CA ILE A 201 2.69 2.25 0.16
C ILE A 201 2.38 3.55 -0.59
N THR A 202 2.32 3.49 -1.91
CA THR A 202 1.90 4.58 -2.77
C THR A 202 0.75 4.17 -3.67
N THR A 203 -0.08 5.12 -4.08
CA THR A 203 -1.15 4.90 -5.06
C THR A 203 -1.10 6.00 -6.10
N ILE A 204 -1.01 5.64 -7.37
CA ILE A 204 -1.18 6.56 -8.48
C ILE A 204 -2.68 6.71 -8.75
N MET A 205 -3.22 7.89 -8.47
CA MET A 205 -4.53 8.33 -8.89
C MET A 205 -4.44 8.74 -10.34
N ASP A 206 -5.03 7.96 -11.23
CA ASP A 206 -4.76 8.04 -12.66
C ASP A 206 -5.80 8.86 -13.41
N CYS A 207 -5.34 9.86 -14.14
CA CYS A 207 -6.13 10.66 -15.08
C CYS A 207 -5.83 10.27 -16.54
N GLU A 208 -5.01 9.25 -16.79
CA GLU A 208 -4.49 8.90 -18.10
C GLU A 208 -4.97 7.50 -18.52
N ASP A 209 -4.10 6.49 -18.56
CA ASP A 209 -4.34 5.22 -19.26
C ASP A 209 -5.53 4.39 -18.71
N SER A 210 -5.84 4.49 -17.43
CA SER A 210 -6.94 3.71 -16.83
C SER A 210 -8.31 4.38 -16.91
N ILE A 211 -8.41 5.57 -17.49
CA ILE A 211 -9.67 6.28 -17.68
C ILE A 211 -9.91 6.68 -19.14
N ALA A 212 -11.17 6.94 -19.47
CA ALA A 212 -11.59 7.55 -20.73
C ALA A 212 -12.48 8.76 -20.39
N ALA A 213 -11.87 9.92 -20.24
CA ALA A 213 -12.59 11.18 -20.06
C ALA A 213 -12.74 11.84 -21.46
N VAL A 214 -13.93 11.69 -22.05
CA VAL A 214 -14.18 12.07 -23.45
C VAL A 214 -14.68 13.50 -23.60
N ASP A 215 -15.16 14.11 -22.52
CA ASP A 215 -15.70 15.47 -22.53
C ASP A 215 -15.43 16.19 -21.20
N VAL A 216 -15.90 17.43 -21.11
CA VAL A 216 -15.77 18.27 -19.91
C VAL A 216 -16.48 17.68 -18.69
N THR A 217 -17.57 16.95 -18.88
CA THR A 217 -18.35 16.34 -17.77
C THR A 217 -17.52 15.27 -17.09
N ASP A 218 -16.86 14.42 -17.87
CA ASP A 218 -15.98 13.39 -17.40
C ASP A 218 -14.76 14.00 -16.65
N LYS A 219 -14.16 15.06 -17.20
CA LYS A 219 -13.06 15.77 -16.54
C LYS A 219 -13.46 16.40 -15.22
N ILE A 220 -14.63 16.99 -15.14
CA ILE A 220 -15.17 17.53 -13.87
C ILE A 220 -15.35 16.42 -12.84
N LEU A 221 -15.81 15.24 -13.23
CA LEU A 221 -15.96 14.10 -12.33
C LEU A 221 -14.59 13.68 -11.76
N VAL A 222 -13.58 13.55 -12.61
CA VAL A 222 -12.20 13.23 -12.20
C VAL A 222 -11.67 14.26 -11.18
N TYR A 223 -11.79 15.54 -11.49
CA TYR A 223 -11.30 16.61 -10.61
C TYR A 223 -12.10 16.70 -9.29
N ARG A 224 -13.41 16.43 -9.30
CA ARG A 224 -14.22 16.37 -8.08
C ARG A 224 -13.81 15.21 -7.19
N ASN A 225 -13.52 14.05 -7.74
CA ASN A 225 -13.00 12.92 -6.96
C ASN A 225 -11.65 13.26 -6.34
N TRP A 226 -10.74 13.88 -7.10
CA TRP A 226 -9.47 14.35 -6.56
C TRP A 226 -9.64 15.39 -5.46
N LEU A 227 -10.53 16.36 -5.66
CA LEU A 227 -10.85 17.36 -4.64
C LEU A 227 -11.37 16.72 -3.36
N GLY A 228 -12.30 15.77 -3.46
CA GLY A 228 -12.84 15.08 -2.29
C GLY A 228 -11.80 14.24 -1.56
N LEU A 229 -10.82 13.64 -2.28
CA LEU A 229 -9.68 12.95 -1.65
C LEU A 229 -8.78 13.95 -0.90
N MET A 230 -8.43 15.07 -1.53
CA MET A 230 -7.55 16.09 -0.93
C MET A 230 -8.19 16.86 0.23
N ARG A 231 -9.51 16.98 0.24
CA ARG A 231 -10.26 17.52 1.37
C ARG A 231 -10.54 16.49 2.46
N GLY A 232 -10.46 15.20 2.12
CA GLY A 232 -10.77 14.11 3.04
C GLY A 232 -12.27 13.80 3.15
N ASP A 233 -13.12 14.44 2.38
CA ASP A 233 -14.59 14.32 2.44
C ASP A 233 -15.21 13.46 1.32
N LEU A 234 -14.40 12.82 0.47
CA LEU A 234 -14.92 11.89 -0.53
C LEU A 234 -15.59 10.69 0.14
N VAL A 235 -16.86 10.49 -0.19
CA VAL A 235 -17.66 9.35 0.30
C VAL A 235 -18.32 8.67 -0.90
N GLU A 236 -18.33 7.35 -0.89
CA GLU A 236 -19.03 6.53 -1.87
C GLU A 236 -19.95 5.54 -1.16
N GLU A 237 -21.22 5.56 -1.52
CA GLU A 237 -22.24 4.67 -0.97
C GLU A 237 -22.63 3.61 -1.99
N PHE A 238 -22.64 2.36 -1.58
CA PHE A 238 -23.00 1.23 -2.45
C PHE A 238 -23.56 0.05 -1.65
N THR A 239 -24.32 -0.80 -2.33
CA THR A 239 -24.86 -2.02 -1.72
C THR A 239 -23.91 -3.20 -1.94
N LYS A 240 -23.53 -3.91 -0.87
CA LYS A 240 -22.75 -5.15 -0.91
C LYS A 240 -23.48 -6.24 -0.13
N GLY A 241 -23.85 -7.34 -0.80
CA GLY A 241 -24.56 -8.45 -0.16
C GLY A 241 -25.91 -8.06 0.47
N GLY A 242 -26.59 -7.04 -0.08
CA GLY A 242 -27.86 -6.53 0.44
C GLY A 242 -27.72 -5.52 1.59
N VAL A 243 -26.50 -5.17 1.99
CA VAL A 243 -26.21 -4.17 3.03
C VAL A 243 -25.65 -2.90 2.39
N GLU A 244 -26.15 -1.75 2.80
CA GLU A 244 -25.57 -0.47 2.39
C GLU A 244 -24.23 -0.26 3.08
N VAL A 245 -23.21 0.09 2.30
CA VAL A 245 -21.84 0.33 2.74
C VAL A 245 -21.43 1.72 2.31
N SER A 246 -20.99 2.52 3.28
CA SER A 246 -20.35 3.80 3.04
C SER A 246 -18.84 3.65 3.05
N ARG A 247 -18.17 4.07 2.00
CA ARG A 247 -16.70 4.06 1.88
C ARG A 247 -16.18 5.48 1.95
N LYS A 248 -15.21 5.69 2.83
CA LYS A 248 -14.47 6.94 3.00
C LYS A 248 -13.00 6.66 3.26
N LEU A 249 -12.16 7.68 3.28
CA LEU A 249 -10.75 7.54 3.64
C LEU A 249 -10.59 6.97 5.06
N ALA A 250 -9.68 6.03 5.22
CA ALA A 250 -9.39 5.42 6.51
C ALA A 250 -8.68 6.42 7.44
N PRO A 251 -9.03 6.46 8.74
CA PRO A 251 -8.33 7.29 9.71
C PRO A 251 -6.90 6.79 9.95
N ASN A 252 -6.09 7.64 10.57
CA ASN A 252 -4.78 7.22 11.05
C ASN A 252 -4.90 6.14 12.12
N ARG A 253 -3.89 5.29 12.23
CA ARG A 253 -3.79 4.25 13.23
C ARG A 253 -2.95 4.74 14.40
N ILE A 254 -3.43 4.53 15.60
CA ILE A 254 -2.79 5.03 16.83
C ILE A 254 -2.45 3.85 17.74
N TYR A 255 -1.23 3.86 18.26
CA TYR A 255 -0.73 2.83 19.16
C TYR A 255 0.03 3.50 20.31
N SER A 256 0.06 2.84 21.46
CA SER A 256 1.00 3.17 22.53
C SER A 256 2.38 2.62 22.17
N ARG A 257 3.42 3.41 22.37
CA ARG A 257 4.79 2.96 22.15
C ARG A 257 5.13 1.81 23.11
N ALA A 258 6.03 0.92 22.69
CA ALA A 258 6.44 -0.26 23.49
C ALA A 258 6.89 0.09 24.91
N ASP A 259 7.54 1.22 25.11
CA ASP A 259 7.98 1.72 26.43
C ASP A 259 6.93 2.59 27.16
N GLY A 260 5.76 2.79 26.57
CA GLY A 260 4.68 3.59 27.12
C GLY A 260 4.91 5.11 27.10
N SER A 261 5.98 5.61 26.45
CA SER A 261 6.38 7.01 26.51
C SER A 261 5.51 7.94 25.68
N GLU A 262 5.10 7.54 24.49
CA GLU A 262 4.38 8.39 23.52
C GLU A 262 3.45 7.55 22.64
N GLU A 263 2.48 8.21 22.01
CA GLU A 263 1.68 7.61 20.96
C GLU A 263 2.44 7.54 19.63
N ILE A 264 2.26 6.44 18.92
CA ILE A 264 2.69 6.27 17.55
C ILE A 264 1.48 6.50 16.65
N ARG A 265 1.60 7.41 15.69
CA ARG A 265 0.58 7.66 14.69
C ARG A 265 1.10 7.20 13.32
N LEU A 266 0.45 6.23 12.73
CA LEU A 266 0.71 5.75 11.37
C LEU A 266 -0.42 6.17 10.45
N THR A 267 -0.08 6.53 9.21
CA THR A 267 -1.09 6.87 8.20
C THR A 267 -1.96 5.66 7.88
N GLY A 268 -3.27 5.89 7.82
CA GLY A 268 -4.23 4.87 7.39
C GLY A 268 -4.35 4.73 5.88
N ARG A 269 -3.69 5.61 5.13
CA ARG A 269 -3.80 5.76 3.67
C ARG A 269 -2.44 5.70 3.01
N SER A 270 -2.41 5.23 1.74
CA SER A 270 -1.21 5.31 0.90
C SER A 270 -0.87 6.76 0.56
N LEU A 271 0.41 7.05 0.31
CA LEU A 271 0.81 8.31 -0.30
C LEU A 271 0.21 8.38 -1.71
N MET A 272 -0.61 9.40 -1.96
CA MET A 272 -1.30 9.56 -3.24
C MET A 272 -0.45 10.38 -4.20
N LEU A 273 -0.13 9.78 -5.34
CA LEU A 273 0.47 10.42 -6.50
C LEU A 273 -0.61 10.61 -7.55
N ILE A 274 -0.45 11.57 -8.44
CA ILE A 274 -1.38 11.77 -9.55
C ILE A 274 -0.64 11.66 -10.89
N ARG A 275 -1.25 10.93 -11.84
CA ARG A 275 -0.75 10.84 -13.20
C ARG A 275 -1.66 11.61 -14.13
N ASN A 276 -1.15 12.68 -14.71
CA ASN A 276 -1.83 13.50 -15.70
C ASN A 276 -1.65 12.93 -17.10
N VAL A 277 -2.55 13.28 -18.04
CA VAL A 277 -2.38 12.88 -19.45
C VAL A 277 -1.15 13.55 -20.07
N GLY A 278 -0.61 12.91 -21.10
CA GLY A 278 0.51 13.43 -21.87
C GLY A 278 0.16 14.65 -22.74
N HIS A 279 1.18 15.29 -23.32
CA HIS A 279 1.04 16.56 -24.02
C HIS A 279 0.31 16.51 -25.37
N LEU A 280 0.11 15.33 -25.95
CA LEU A 280 -0.54 15.16 -27.25
C LEU A 280 -2.06 15.25 -27.19
N MET A 281 -2.65 14.97 -26.01
CA MET A 281 -4.11 14.98 -25.84
C MET A 281 -4.62 16.43 -25.75
N LYS A 282 -5.76 16.68 -26.37
CA LYS A 282 -6.47 17.95 -26.30
C LYS A 282 -7.89 17.73 -25.79
N ASN A 283 -8.48 18.76 -25.22
CA ASN A 283 -9.84 18.73 -24.69
C ASN A 283 -10.54 20.06 -24.95
N ASP A 284 -11.83 20.01 -25.24
CA ASP A 284 -12.68 21.16 -25.55
C ASP A 284 -13.25 21.87 -24.31
N ALA A 285 -12.89 21.39 -23.10
CA ALA A 285 -13.35 21.99 -21.83
C ALA A 285 -12.99 23.48 -21.72
N ILE A 286 -11.84 23.86 -22.27
CA ILE A 286 -11.39 25.24 -22.38
C ILE A 286 -10.85 25.46 -23.80
N LEU A 287 -11.41 26.44 -24.49
CA LEU A 287 -10.95 26.85 -25.82
C LEU A 287 -10.06 28.09 -25.70
N ASP A 288 -9.06 28.17 -26.57
CA ASP A 288 -8.29 29.41 -26.70
C ASP A 288 -9.11 30.53 -27.40
N LYS A 289 -8.52 31.72 -27.54
CA LYS A 289 -9.17 32.87 -28.18
C LYS A 289 -9.55 32.65 -29.65
N ASP A 290 -8.95 31.67 -30.32
CA ASP A 290 -9.17 31.30 -31.70
C ASP A 290 -10.11 30.09 -31.85
N GLY A 291 -10.63 29.58 -30.74
CA GLY A 291 -11.56 28.44 -30.67
C GLY A 291 -10.88 27.07 -30.75
N ASN A 292 -9.56 27.01 -30.55
CA ASN A 292 -8.85 25.73 -30.52
C ASN A 292 -8.90 25.10 -29.12
N GLU A 293 -8.93 23.79 -29.10
CA GLU A 293 -8.86 22.99 -27.86
C GLU A 293 -7.54 23.18 -27.12
N THR A 294 -7.62 23.23 -25.80
CA THR A 294 -6.45 23.34 -24.92
C THR A 294 -5.80 21.98 -24.72
N PRO A 295 -4.45 21.88 -24.64
CA PRO A 295 -3.77 20.65 -24.25
C PRO A 295 -4.28 20.14 -22.89
N GLU A 296 -4.80 18.93 -22.88
CA GLU A 296 -5.44 18.31 -21.69
C GLU A 296 -4.48 18.18 -20.52
N GLY A 297 -3.21 17.82 -20.79
CA GLY A 297 -2.19 17.72 -19.77
C GLY A 297 -1.88 19.05 -19.05
N MET A 298 -2.10 20.20 -19.71
CA MET A 298 -2.00 21.50 -19.05
C MET A 298 -3.16 21.73 -18.09
N LEU A 299 -4.39 21.37 -18.49
CA LEU A 299 -5.56 21.45 -17.63
C LEU A 299 -5.39 20.55 -16.42
N ASP A 300 -5.02 19.29 -16.64
CA ASP A 300 -4.76 18.34 -15.55
C ASP A 300 -3.73 18.90 -14.59
N THR A 301 -2.58 19.38 -15.07
CA THR A 301 -1.52 19.92 -14.22
C THR A 301 -2.01 21.07 -13.35
N ILE A 302 -2.72 22.03 -13.93
CA ILE A 302 -3.22 23.21 -13.20
C ILE A 302 -4.23 22.77 -12.11
N PHE A 303 -5.23 21.99 -12.50
CA PHE A 303 -6.29 21.61 -11.57
C PHE A 303 -5.80 20.63 -10.50
N THR A 304 -4.98 19.65 -10.85
CA THR A 304 -4.52 18.67 -9.88
C THR A 304 -3.58 19.27 -8.84
N ILE A 305 -2.70 20.21 -9.22
CA ILE A 305 -1.85 20.93 -8.27
C ILE A 305 -2.69 21.85 -7.38
N LEU A 306 -3.61 22.64 -7.97
CA LEU A 306 -4.45 23.55 -7.20
C LEU A 306 -5.29 22.79 -6.15
N ILE A 307 -5.84 21.65 -6.52
CA ILE A 307 -6.62 20.80 -5.65
C ILE A 307 -5.74 20.18 -4.56
N ALA A 308 -4.55 19.68 -4.88
CA ALA A 308 -3.63 19.09 -3.91
C ALA A 308 -3.20 20.07 -2.80
N MET A 309 -3.24 21.38 -3.08
CA MET A 309 -2.95 22.39 -2.07
C MET A 309 -3.90 22.37 -0.85
N HIS A 310 -5.06 21.75 -0.95
CA HIS A 310 -5.93 21.56 0.23
C HIS A 310 -5.24 20.70 1.28
N ASP A 311 -4.70 19.56 0.88
CA ASP A 311 -3.98 18.66 1.78
C ASP A 311 -2.61 19.23 2.20
N LEU A 312 -1.83 19.74 1.25
CA LEU A 312 -0.51 20.33 1.50
C LEU A 312 -0.53 21.51 2.47
N ASN A 313 -1.63 22.26 2.53
CA ASN A 313 -1.84 23.36 3.47
C ASN A 313 -2.49 22.92 4.79
N GLY A 314 -2.69 21.62 5.00
CA GLY A 314 -3.32 21.09 6.22
C GLY A 314 -4.82 21.42 6.34
N ASN A 315 -5.50 21.63 5.22
CA ASN A 315 -6.94 21.92 5.17
C ASN A 315 -7.77 20.65 4.91
N SER A 316 -7.19 19.48 5.05
CA SER A 316 -7.93 18.22 4.96
C SER A 316 -8.46 17.80 6.33
N ASP A 317 -9.64 17.18 6.35
CA ASP A 317 -10.28 16.68 7.58
C ASP A 317 -9.64 15.39 8.14
N ASN A 318 -8.45 15.00 7.66
CA ASN A 318 -7.76 13.75 7.99
C ASN A 318 -6.46 13.92 8.75
#